data_130ed706f75ce2655663d0934f10f92e
#
_entry.id   130ed706f75ce2655663d0934f10f92e
#
_cell.length_a   1.000
_cell.length_b   1.000
_cell.length_c   1.000
_cell.angle_alpha   90.00
_cell.angle_beta   90.00
_cell.angle_gamma   90.00
#
_symmetry.space_group_name_H-M   'P 1'
#
loop_
_entity.id
_entity.type
_entity.pdbx_description
1 polymer ?
#
loop_
_entity_poly.entity_id
_entity_poly.type
_entity_poly.pdbx_seq_one_letter_code
_entity_poly.pdbx_strand_id
1 'polypeptide(L)'
;MRKLFISLCFSACCSLLAAQTTNPIQEAMANYDYETALMLIDQETPTVPLLYQKGKALKGLGNNLEALSVFQEVVAQDSLNPRAYIEAAECCKSLAKYSEALDYYQNALHINPDNKYARIQYISLLMNMKRYRESLKESNLLAERDSSAYVLHLRAESMGQVYDNTEIMHVIDAYLDIQKRYPNDYLSAAKLGNIYVAGHQYEDAINITEKYRSIDSTNVLVNRINAQAYCLNKDYPKAIERYEQLLQEKDSSFQTCFYAGISYYALEDFYPAHDLLERALKDDNTNINVLYYLGRACSKTSWKEDGVTYLETAVSLAMPSDSVMSRLYVGLADCYKMAFQYTDQANTLLTQY
;
A
#
# COMPACT_ATOMS: atom_id res chain seq x y z
N MET A 1 -7.78 62.66 55.61
CA MET A 1 -8.90 61.75 55.24
C MET A 1 -8.77 61.37 53.77
N ARG A 2 -7.87 60.44 53.44
CA ARG A 2 -7.69 59.86 52.12
C ARG A 2 -6.76 58.62 52.14
N LYS A 3 -7.00 57.65 53.01
CA LYS A 3 -6.23 56.41 53.10
C LYS A 3 -7.07 55.24 53.55
N LEU A 4 -8.37 55.20 53.24
CA LEU A 4 -9.22 54.07 53.72
C LEU A 4 -10.19 53.55 52.65
N PHE A 5 -9.84 53.62 51.36
CA PHE A 5 -10.73 53.11 50.31
C PHE A 5 -10.04 52.19 49.28
N ILE A 6 -8.81 51.70 49.51
CA ILE A 6 -8.10 50.83 48.56
C ILE A 6 -7.98 49.41 49.05
N SER A 7 -8.50 49.07 50.23
CA SER A 7 -8.33 47.70 50.79
C SER A 7 -9.54 46.74 50.62
N LEU A 8 -10.64 47.19 49.97
CA LEU A 8 -11.85 46.37 49.83
C LEU A 8 -12.12 45.89 48.40
N CYS A 9 -11.35 46.25 47.41
CA CYS A 9 -11.50 45.77 46.02
C CYS A 9 -10.57 44.60 45.62
N PHE A 10 -9.64 44.22 46.50
CA PHE A 10 -8.72 43.10 46.22
C PHE A 10 -9.19 41.75 46.73
N SER A 11 -10.25 41.73 47.57
CA SER A 11 -10.80 40.45 48.12
C SER A 11 -11.96 39.87 47.32
N ALA A 12 -12.49 40.57 46.32
CA ALA A 12 -13.59 40.07 45.49
C ALA A 12 -13.20 39.52 44.13
N CYS A 13 -11.93 39.63 43.73
CA CYS A 13 -11.42 39.04 42.45
C CYS A 13 -10.78 37.65 42.61
N CYS A 14 -10.60 37.13 43.80
CA CYS A 14 -10.01 35.80 44.02
C CYS A 14 -11.01 34.64 44.15
N SER A 15 -12.31 34.91 44.00
CA SER A 15 -13.33 33.83 44.17
C SER A 15 -14.06 33.47 42.87
N LEU A 16 -13.51 33.81 41.70
CA LEU A 16 -14.07 33.45 40.39
C LEU A 16 -13.07 32.69 39.49
N LEU A 17 -11.99 32.14 40.04
CA LEU A 17 -11.41 30.92 39.52
C LEU A 17 -12.19 29.75 40.13
N ALA A 18 -13.43 29.55 39.66
CA ALA A 18 -14.04 28.24 39.76
C ALA A 18 -13.06 27.30 39.07
N ALA A 19 -12.28 26.56 39.87
CA ALA A 19 -11.60 25.39 39.38
C ALA A 19 -12.66 24.59 38.61
N GLN A 20 -12.53 24.52 37.32
CA GLN A 20 -13.19 23.44 36.56
C GLN A 20 -12.65 22.16 37.21
N THR A 21 -13.43 21.58 38.13
CA THR A 21 -13.15 20.27 38.67
C THR A 21 -13.25 19.32 37.48
N THR A 22 -12.13 19.10 36.81
CA THR A 22 -12.05 18.10 35.79
C THR A 22 -12.54 16.80 36.41
N ASN A 23 -13.53 16.16 35.78
CA ASN A 23 -14.04 14.87 36.25
C ASN A 23 -12.85 13.91 36.29
N PRO A 24 -12.51 13.31 37.44
CA PRO A 24 -11.32 12.46 37.58
C PRO A 24 -11.24 11.34 36.55
N ILE A 25 -12.41 10.80 36.13
CA ILE A 25 -12.49 9.80 35.06
C ILE A 25 -12.06 10.38 33.72
N GLN A 26 -12.49 11.62 33.39
CA GLN A 26 -12.09 12.29 32.14
C GLN A 26 -10.61 12.63 32.15
N GLU A 27 -10.05 13.00 33.28
CA GLU A 27 -8.62 13.27 33.43
C GLU A 27 -7.80 11.99 33.25
N ALA A 28 -8.17 10.88 33.91
CA ALA A 28 -7.53 9.59 33.72
C ALA A 28 -7.59 9.12 32.25
N MET A 29 -8.77 9.25 31.62
CA MET A 29 -8.95 8.92 30.20
C MET A 29 -8.10 9.80 29.28
N ALA A 30 -7.97 11.09 29.56
CA ALA A 30 -7.16 12.03 28.77
C ALA A 30 -5.66 11.73 28.90
N ASN A 31 -5.23 11.25 30.06
CA ASN A 31 -3.84 10.85 30.33
C ASN A 31 -3.53 9.40 29.92
N TYR A 32 -4.47 8.69 29.26
CA TYR A 32 -4.35 7.27 28.90
C TYR A 32 -4.14 6.33 30.09
N ASP A 33 -4.47 6.78 31.32
CA ASP A 33 -4.47 5.95 32.51
C ASP A 33 -5.79 5.18 32.64
N TYR A 34 -5.90 4.17 31.80
CA TYR A 34 -7.13 3.40 31.66
C TYR A 34 -7.44 2.53 32.88
N GLU A 35 -6.40 2.09 33.62
CA GLU A 35 -6.59 1.30 34.84
C GLU A 35 -7.24 2.17 35.94
N THR A 36 -6.72 3.37 36.16
CA THR A 36 -7.32 4.33 37.09
C THR A 36 -8.73 4.73 36.63
N ALA A 37 -8.92 4.96 35.33
CA ALA A 37 -10.25 5.27 34.79
C ALA A 37 -11.27 4.16 35.10
N LEU A 38 -10.90 2.88 34.90
CA LEU A 38 -11.78 1.74 35.23
C LEU A 38 -12.10 1.63 36.71
N MET A 39 -11.08 1.81 37.56
CA MET A 39 -11.32 1.81 39.04
C MET A 39 -12.29 2.90 39.45
N LEU A 40 -12.21 4.09 38.91
CA LEU A 40 -13.12 5.20 39.20
C LEU A 40 -14.53 4.93 38.64
N ILE A 41 -14.61 4.41 37.39
CA ILE A 41 -15.88 4.07 36.77
C ILE A 41 -16.64 3.01 37.56
N ASP A 42 -15.94 1.98 38.05
CA ASP A 42 -16.58 0.87 38.80
C ASP A 42 -17.10 1.30 40.19
N GLN A 43 -16.75 2.48 40.69
CA GLN A 43 -17.30 3.06 41.91
C GLN A 43 -18.63 3.83 41.70
N GLU A 44 -18.93 4.15 40.43
CA GLU A 44 -20.10 4.93 40.02
C GLU A 44 -21.29 4.02 39.65
N THR A 45 -22.51 4.56 39.74
CA THR A 45 -23.68 3.86 39.19
C THR A 45 -23.62 3.79 37.66
N PRO A 46 -23.82 2.61 37.06
CA PRO A 46 -23.74 2.47 35.61
C PRO A 46 -24.76 3.37 34.88
N THR A 47 -24.27 4.20 33.99
CA THR A 47 -25.05 5.01 33.02
C THR A 47 -24.52 4.78 31.62
N VAL A 48 -25.34 5.01 30.60
CA VAL A 48 -24.91 4.85 29.20
C VAL A 48 -23.61 5.60 28.86
N PRO A 49 -23.44 6.87 29.26
CA PRO A 49 -22.16 7.58 29.04
C PRO A 49 -20.98 6.95 29.78
N LEU A 50 -21.21 6.44 30.99
CA LEU A 50 -20.16 5.82 31.80
C LEU A 50 -19.77 4.45 31.27
N LEU A 51 -20.73 3.63 30.83
CA LEU A 51 -20.48 2.38 30.13
C LEU A 51 -19.70 2.62 28.83
N TYR A 52 -20.02 3.66 28.07
CA TYR A 52 -19.26 4.02 26.89
C TYR A 52 -17.79 4.34 27.21
N GLN A 53 -17.54 5.08 28.30
CA GLN A 53 -16.16 5.35 28.75
C GLN A 53 -15.47 4.08 29.24
N LYS A 54 -16.18 3.18 29.95
CA LYS A 54 -15.66 1.86 30.36
C LYS A 54 -15.21 1.04 29.17
N GLY A 55 -16.05 0.95 28.14
CA GLY A 55 -15.70 0.24 26.91
C GLY A 55 -14.45 0.83 26.23
N LYS A 56 -14.32 2.17 26.21
CA LYS A 56 -13.14 2.84 25.67
C LYS A 56 -11.88 2.56 26.48
N ALA A 57 -11.95 2.56 27.80
CA ALA A 57 -10.82 2.25 28.67
C ALA A 57 -10.37 0.79 28.48
N LEU A 58 -11.30 -0.17 28.45
CA LEU A 58 -11.02 -1.57 28.19
C LEU A 58 -10.35 -1.77 26.81
N LYS A 59 -10.87 -1.09 25.78
CA LYS A 59 -10.27 -1.11 24.43
C LYS A 59 -8.87 -0.54 24.45
N GLY A 60 -8.62 0.55 25.19
CA GLY A 60 -7.29 1.16 25.37
C GLY A 60 -6.28 0.21 26.02
N LEU A 61 -6.71 -0.66 26.91
CA LEU A 61 -5.90 -1.73 27.52
C LEU A 61 -5.74 -2.98 26.61
N GLY A 62 -6.38 -3.00 25.44
CA GLY A 62 -6.36 -4.16 24.55
C GLY A 62 -7.38 -5.25 24.88
N ASN A 63 -8.20 -5.07 25.93
CA ASN A 63 -9.24 -6.01 26.36
C ASN A 63 -10.47 -5.94 25.43
N ASN A 64 -10.26 -6.20 24.15
CA ASN A 64 -11.27 -6.00 23.11
C ASN A 64 -12.52 -6.87 23.28
N LEU A 65 -12.42 -8.05 23.90
CA LEU A 65 -13.57 -8.91 24.13
C LEU A 65 -14.52 -8.33 25.19
N GLU A 66 -13.96 -7.86 26.30
CA GLU A 66 -14.74 -7.22 27.36
C GLU A 66 -15.28 -5.86 26.89
N ALA A 67 -14.47 -5.08 26.17
CA ALA A 67 -14.90 -3.83 25.55
C ALA A 67 -16.10 -4.04 24.63
N LEU A 68 -16.08 -5.07 23.79
CA LEU A 68 -17.20 -5.44 22.92
C LEU A 68 -18.47 -5.71 23.71
N SER A 69 -18.37 -6.50 24.80
CA SER A 69 -19.51 -6.78 25.66
C SER A 69 -20.13 -5.52 26.27
N VAL A 70 -19.27 -4.59 26.71
CA VAL A 70 -19.73 -3.31 27.27
C VAL A 70 -20.37 -2.44 26.19
N PHE A 71 -19.80 -2.37 24.96
CA PHE A 71 -20.44 -1.62 23.88
C PHE A 71 -21.76 -2.25 23.41
N GLN A 72 -21.90 -3.57 23.48
CA GLN A 72 -23.18 -4.24 23.23
C GLN A 72 -24.23 -3.85 24.26
N GLU A 73 -23.84 -3.71 25.54
CA GLU A 73 -24.73 -3.20 26.58
C GLU A 73 -25.13 -1.73 26.31
N VAL A 74 -24.17 -0.87 25.90
CA VAL A 74 -24.46 0.52 25.51
C VAL A 74 -25.50 0.56 24.38
N VAL A 75 -25.33 -0.27 23.34
CA VAL A 75 -26.24 -0.34 22.19
C VAL A 75 -27.62 -0.88 22.59
N ALA A 76 -27.67 -1.82 23.53
CA ALA A 76 -28.94 -2.36 24.04
C ALA A 76 -29.74 -1.31 24.82
N GLN A 77 -29.07 -0.42 25.57
CA GLN A 77 -29.70 0.66 26.32
C GLN A 77 -29.99 1.92 25.46
N ASP A 78 -29.14 2.21 24.47
CA ASP A 78 -29.24 3.34 23.53
C ASP A 78 -28.98 2.84 22.10
N SER A 79 -30.02 2.34 21.46
CA SER A 79 -29.95 1.77 20.12
C SER A 79 -29.75 2.82 19.01
N LEU A 80 -29.81 4.12 19.34
CA LEU A 80 -29.58 5.22 18.40
C LEU A 80 -28.19 5.88 18.58
N ASN A 81 -27.27 5.19 19.24
CA ASN A 81 -25.91 5.66 19.49
C ASN A 81 -24.92 5.19 18.41
N PRO A 82 -24.66 5.95 17.32
CA PRO A 82 -23.79 5.51 16.26
C PRO A 82 -22.34 5.34 16.71
N ARG A 83 -21.91 6.04 17.76
CA ARG A 83 -20.55 5.93 18.30
C ARG A 83 -20.32 4.56 18.94
N ALA A 84 -21.31 4.06 19.69
CA ALA A 84 -21.19 2.75 20.32
C ALA A 84 -21.11 1.62 19.28
N TYR A 85 -21.89 1.71 18.21
CA TYR A 85 -21.79 0.78 17.07
C TYR A 85 -20.41 0.82 16.42
N ILE A 86 -19.83 1.99 16.22
CA ILE A 86 -18.47 2.14 15.64
C ILE A 86 -17.44 1.47 16.54
N GLU A 87 -17.48 1.74 17.85
CA GLU A 87 -16.54 1.14 18.80
C GLU A 87 -16.70 -0.39 18.90
N ALA A 88 -17.93 -0.91 18.85
CA ALA A 88 -18.18 -2.34 18.78
C ALA A 88 -17.59 -2.95 17.48
N ALA A 89 -17.76 -2.27 16.35
CA ALA A 89 -17.15 -2.68 15.08
C ALA A 89 -15.62 -2.74 15.15
N GLU A 90 -14.98 -1.74 15.77
CA GLU A 90 -13.53 -1.71 15.95
C GLU A 90 -13.05 -2.86 16.84
N CYS A 91 -13.77 -3.17 17.93
CA CYS A 91 -13.48 -4.32 18.77
C CYS A 91 -13.61 -5.62 17.97
N CYS A 92 -14.67 -5.78 17.17
CA CYS A 92 -14.86 -6.93 16.31
C CYS A 92 -13.74 -7.09 15.28
N LYS A 93 -13.26 -6.00 14.69
CA LYS A 93 -12.08 -6.01 13.78
C LYS A 93 -10.83 -6.53 14.49
N SER A 94 -10.57 -6.02 15.70
CA SER A 94 -9.41 -6.45 16.51
C SER A 94 -9.48 -7.92 16.90
N LEU A 95 -10.69 -8.47 17.01
CA LEU A 95 -10.96 -9.88 17.30
C LEU A 95 -11.07 -10.75 16.03
N ALA A 96 -10.77 -10.19 14.84
CA ALA A 96 -10.96 -10.83 13.52
C ALA A 96 -12.40 -11.30 13.23
N LYS A 97 -13.41 -10.75 13.91
CA LYS A 97 -14.83 -11.00 13.70
C LYS A 97 -15.39 -10.06 12.61
N TYR A 98 -14.87 -10.21 11.40
CA TYR A 98 -15.09 -9.24 10.31
C TYR A 98 -16.56 -9.12 9.88
N SER A 99 -17.33 -10.20 9.88
CA SER A 99 -18.76 -10.15 9.53
C SER A 99 -19.56 -9.35 10.56
N GLU A 100 -19.34 -9.58 11.84
CA GLU A 100 -19.98 -8.82 12.92
C GLU A 100 -19.58 -7.33 12.84
N ALA A 101 -18.31 -7.03 12.52
CA ALA A 101 -17.85 -5.68 12.36
C ALA A 101 -18.58 -4.93 11.22
N LEU A 102 -18.84 -5.61 10.09
CA LEU A 102 -19.64 -5.03 8.99
C LEU A 102 -21.05 -4.69 9.45
N ASP A 103 -21.72 -5.59 10.17
CA ASP A 103 -23.08 -5.36 10.68
C ASP A 103 -23.12 -4.15 11.61
N TYR A 104 -22.13 -4.01 12.48
CA TYR A 104 -22.03 -2.86 13.39
C TYR A 104 -21.78 -1.55 12.63
N TYR A 105 -20.86 -1.52 11.64
CA TYR A 105 -20.68 -0.32 10.82
C TYR A 105 -21.93 0.03 10.02
N GLN A 106 -22.63 -0.95 9.47
CA GLN A 106 -23.87 -0.74 8.74
C GLN A 106 -24.95 -0.12 9.63
N ASN A 107 -25.11 -0.59 10.87
CA ASN A 107 -26.02 0.00 11.85
C ASN A 107 -25.62 1.44 12.20
N ALA A 108 -24.34 1.70 12.42
CA ALA A 108 -23.85 3.07 12.65
C ALA A 108 -24.17 4.01 11.48
N LEU A 109 -24.01 3.53 10.23
CA LEU A 109 -24.32 4.29 9.02
C LEU A 109 -25.82 4.42 8.75
N HIS A 110 -26.65 3.48 9.24
CA HIS A 110 -28.11 3.61 9.19
C HIS A 110 -28.59 4.76 10.10
N ILE A 111 -27.97 4.89 11.28
CA ILE A 111 -28.31 5.96 12.24
C ILE A 111 -27.73 7.30 11.79
N ASN A 112 -26.48 7.31 11.35
CA ASN A 112 -25.77 8.49 10.86
C ASN A 112 -25.14 8.24 9.50
N PRO A 113 -25.88 8.42 8.39
CA PRO A 113 -25.39 8.18 7.02
C PRO A 113 -24.21 9.09 6.61
N ASP A 114 -24.01 10.20 7.31
CA ASP A 114 -22.97 11.20 7.00
C ASP A 114 -21.67 10.95 7.77
N ASN A 115 -21.60 9.88 8.56
CA ASN A 115 -20.39 9.56 9.28
C ASN A 115 -19.30 9.05 8.33
N LYS A 116 -18.44 9.98 7.91
CA LYS A 116 -17.32 9.72 6.99
C LYS A 116 -16.39 8.63 7.52
N TYR A 117 -16.04 8.67 8.81
CA TYR A 117 -15.12 7.69 9.40
C TYR A 117 -15.68 6.27 9.32
N ALA A 118 -16.93 6.09 9.79
CA ALA A 118 -17.59 4.79 9.74
C ALA A 118 -17.67 4.25 8.31
N ARG A 119 -18.01 5.10 7.33
CA ARG A 119 -18.11 4.69 5.93
C ARG A 119 -16.76 4.29 5.35
N ILE A 120 -15.69 5.02 5.64
CA ILE A 120 -14.33 4.65 5.22
C ILE A 120 -13.93 3.30 5.79
N GLN A 121 -14.16 3.07 7.09
CA GLN A 121 -13.84 1.81 7.75
C GLN A 121 -14.66 0.64 7.17
N TYR A 122 -15.94 0.89 6.89
CA TYR A 122 -16.84 -0.07 6.26
C TYR A 122 -16.36 -0.46 4.85
N ILE A 123 -16.02 0.52 4.01
CA ILE A 123 -15.46 0.30 2.67
C ILE A 123 -14.17 -0.51 2.74
N SER A 124 -13.24 -0.12 3.62
CA SER A 124 -11.95 -0.79 3.79
C SER A 124 -12.14 -2.26 4.21
N LEU A 125 -13.09 -2.52 5.10
CA LEU A 125 -13.41 -3.88 5.53
C LEU A 125 -14.05 -4.71 4.41
N LEU A 126 -14.95 -4.12 3.61
CA LEU A 126 -15.53 -4.76 2.42
C LEU A 126 -14.44 -5.13 1.39
N MET A 127 -13.47 -4.24 1.17
CA MET A 127 -12.31 -4.52 0.31
C MET A 127 -11.49 -5.72 0.81
N ASN A 128 -11.17 -5.74 2.10
CA ASN A 128 -10.41 -6.83 2.73
C ASN A 128 -11.17 -8.17 2.64
N MET A 129 -12.50 -8.14 2.73
CA MET A 129 -13.35 -9.32 2.59
C MET A 129 -13.68 -9.66 1.13
N LYS A 130 -13.08 -8.97 0.17
CA LYS A 130 -13.31 -9.14 -1.29
C LYS A 130 -14.77 -8.90 -1.73
N ARG A 131 -15.55 -8.13 -0.94
CA ARG A 131 -16.91 -7.72 -1.27
C ARG A 131 -16.85 -6.43 -2.14
N TYR A 132 -16.18 -6.52 -3.26
CA TYR A 132 -15.77 -5.37 -4.08
C TYR A 132 -16.94 -4.55 -4.63
N ARG A 133 -18.03 -5.20 -5.05
CA ARG A 133 -19.20 -4.49 -5.58
C ARG A 133 -19.89 -3.62 -4.53
N GLU A 134 -19.93 -4.09 -3.29
CA GLU A 134 -20.50 -3.33 -2.17
C GLU A 134 -19.54 -2.20 -1.77
N SER A 135 -18.24 -2.46 -1.76
CA SER A 135 -17.22 -1.44 -1.56
C SER A 135 -17.36 -0.31 -2.59
N LEU A 136 -17.54 -0.64 -3.88
CA LEU A 136 -17.73 0.35 -4.94
C LEU A 136 -19.01 1.17 -4.73
N LYS A 137 -20.12 0.54 -4.34
CA LYS A 137 -21.38 1.24 -4.04
C LYS A 137 -21.18 2.26 -2.93
N GLU A 138 -20.57 1.87 -1.83
CA GLU A 138 -20.35 2.74 -0.67
C GLU A 138 -19.33 3.85 -0.95
N SER A 139 -18.26 3.54 -1.71
CA SER A 139 -17.27 4.54 -2.11
C SER A 139 -17.83 5.58 -3.09
N ASN A 140 -18.77 5.21 -3.97
CA ASN A 140 -19.50 6.15 -4.82
C ASN A 140 -20.34 7.11 -3.96
N LEU A 141 -21.12 6.58 -2.99
CA LEU A 141 -21.91 7.40 -2.06
C LEU A 141 -21.04 8.37 -1.25
N LEU A 142 -19.85 7.93 -0.87
CA LEU A 142 -18.89 8.80 -0.16
C LEU A 142 -18.34 9.88 -1.09
N ALA A 143 -17.98 9.55 -2.33
CA ALA A 143 -17.40 10.47 -3.29
C ALA A 143 -18.38 11.55 -3.78
N GLU A 144 -19.69 11.31 -3.72
CA GLU A 144 -20.73 12.33 -4.00
C GLU A 144 -20.68 13.49 -2.98
N ARG A 145 -20.21 13.23 -1.76
CA ARG A 145 -20.20 14.18 -0.64
C ARG A 145 -18.81 14.71 -0.31
N ASP A 146 -17.80 13.95 -0.62
CA ASP A 146 -16.40 14.25 -0.33
C ASP A 146 -15.52 13.92 -1.52
N SER A 147 -15.04 14.96 -2.18
CA SER A 147 -14.17 14.85 -3.34
C SER A 147 -12.67 14.91 -2.98
N SER A 148 -12.28 14.70 -1.70
CA SER A 148 -10.87 14.66 -1.30
C SER A 148 -10.11 13.57 -2.05
N ALA A 149 -8.82 13.77 -2.30
CA ALA A 149 -7.98 12.80 -3.03
C ALA A 149 -8.08 11.40 -2.44
N TYR A 150 -8.06 11.29 -1.11
CA TYR A 150 -8.20 10.00 -0.42
C TYR A 150 -9.49 9.25 -0.78
N VAL A 151 -10.63 9.95 -0.77
CA VAL A 151 -11.95 9.34 -1.09
C VAL A 151 -12.03 8.95 -2.57
N LEU A 152 -11.49 9.79 -3.45
CA LEU A 152 -11.45 9.48 -4.88
C LEU A 152 -10.54 8.28 -5.17
N HIS A 153 -9.41 8.13 -4.46
CA HIS A 153 -8.57 6.93 -4.52
C HIS A 153 -9.32 5.68 -4.06
N LEU A 154 -10.01 5.76 -2.92
CA LEU A 154 -10.76 4.64 -2.38
C LEU A 154 -11.83 4.15 -3.39
N ARG A 155 -12.48 5.09 -4.08
CA ARG A 155 -13.42 4.78 -5.17
C ARG A 155 -12.72 4.13 -6.36
N ALA A 156 -11.63 4.74 -6.86
CA ALA A 156 -10.89 4.21 -8.01
C ALA A 156 -10.31 2.81 -7.73
N GLU A 157 -9.83 2.56 -6.52
CA GLU A 157 -9.37 1.23 -6.10
C GLU A 157 -10.51 0.21 -6.06
N SER A 158 -11.69 0.59 -5.54
CA SER A 158 -12.88 -0.26 -5.57
C SER A 158 -13.33 -0.56 -7.01
N MET A 159 -13.26 0.42 -7.92
CA MET A 159 -13.52 0.23 -9.35
C MET A 159 -12.55 -0.78 -9.97
N GLY A 160 -11.24 -0.65 -9.68
CA GLY A 160 -10.21 -1.55 -10.21
C GLY A 160 -10.34 -3.00 -9.75
N GLN A 161 -11.13 -3.28 -8.69
CA GLN A 161 -11.42 -4.64 -8.25
C GLN A 161 -12.72 -5.21 -8.86
N VAL A 162 -13.58 -4.35 -9.36
CA VAL A 162 -14.89 -4.75 -9.92
C VAL A 162 -14.87 -4.82 -11.44
N TYR A 163 -14.19 -3.88 -12.08
CA TYR A 163 -14.14 -3.76 -13.52
C TYR A 163 -13.05 -4.66 -14.11
N ASP A 164 -13.38 -5.32 -15.19
CA ASP A 164 -12.45 -6.14 -15.95
C ASP A 164 -11.67 -5.31 -16.99
N ASN A 165 -10.87 -5.99 -17.80
CA ASN A 165 -10.07 -5.33 -18.84
C ASN A 165 -10.89 -4.58 -19.89
N THR A 166 -12.18 -4.91 -20.07
CA THR A 166 -13.06 -4.21 -21.04
C THR A 166 -13.57 -2.89 -20.48
N GLU A 167 -13.59 -2.76 -19.15
CA GLU A 167 -14.08 -1.59 -18.42
C GLU A 167 -12.93 -0.78 -17.79
N ILE A 168 -11.66 -1.17 -18.03
CA ILE A 168 -10.47 -0.53 -17.41
C ILE A 168 -10.41 0.98 -17.68
N MET A 169 -11.01 1.46 -18.78
CA MET A 169 -11.05 2.89 -19.10
C MET A 169 -11.74 3.70 -18.01
N HIS A 170 -12.77 3.16 -17.34
CA HIS A 170 -13.42 3.86 -16.22
C HIS A 170 -12.47 4.06 -15.03
N VAL A 171 -11.57 3.11 -14.79
CA VAL A 171 -10.55 3.21 -13.74
C VAL A 171 -9.49 4.24 -14.12
N ILE A 172 -9.05 4.23 -15.39
CA ILE A 172 -8.11 5.22 -15.92
C ILE A 172 -8.71 6.63 -15.79
N ASP A 173 -9.96 6.83 -16.24
CA ASP A 173 -10.65 8.12 -16.16
C ASP A 173 -10.77 8.62 -14.71
N ALA A 174 -11.04 7.71 -13.76
CA ALA A 174 -11.10 8.05 -12.34
C ALA A 174 -9.74 8.56 -11.82
N TYR A 175 -8.63 7.90 -12.16
CA TYR A 175 -7.30 8.36 -11.76
C TYR A 175 -6.86 9.63 -12.52
N LEU A 176 -7.24 9.81 -13.78
CA LEU A 176 -7.00 11.05 -14.52
C LEU A 176 -7.75 12.24 -13.91
N ASP A 177 -8.99 12.04 -13.43
CA ASP A 177 -9.73 13.07 -12.69
C ASP A 177 -9.02 13.46 -11.39
N ILE A 178 -8.46 12.48 -10.65
CA ILE A 178 -7.64 12.76 -9.46
C ILE A 178 -6.41 13.60 -9.85
N GLN A 179 -5.66 13.21 -10.88
CA GLN A 179 -4.49 13.96 -11.36
C GLN A 179 -4.83 15.38 -11.81
N LYS A 180 -6.00 15.59 -12.40
CA LYS A 180 -6.46 16.91 -12.81
C LYS A 180 -6.77 17.80 -11.60
N ARG A 181 -7.39 17.26 -10.56
CA ARG A 181 -7.78 18.01 -9.34
C ARG A 181 -6.60 18.18 -8.38
N TYR A 182 -5.73 17.19 -8.31
CA TYR A 182 -4.59 17.10 -7.39
C TYR A 182 -3.30 16.79 -8.17
N PRO A 183 -2.71 17.78 -8.88
CA PRO A 183 -1.52 17.54 -9.72
C PRO A 183 -0.32 16.98 -8.96
N ASN A 184 -0.20 17.26 -7.66
CA ASN A 184 0.88 16.77 -6.79
C ASN A 184 0.60 15.39 -6.20
N ASP A 185 -0.48 14.72 -6.60
CA ASP A 185 -0.81 13.40 -6.10
C ASP A 185 0.00 12.32 -6.82
N TYR A 186 1.07 11.87 -6.16
CA TYR A 186 1.96 10.84 -6.71
C TYR A 186 1.25 9.49 -6.89
N LEU A 187 0.26 9.19 -6.03
CA LEU A 187 -0.38 7.88 -6.01
C LEU A 187 -1.18 7.63 -7.29
N SER A 188 -1.93 8.63 -7.77
CA SER A 188 -2.65 8.51 -9.05
C SER A 188 -1.70 8.41 -10.24
N ALA A 189 -0.58 9.16 -10.24
CA ALA A 189 0.45 9.03 -11.27
C ALA A 189 1.06 7.62 -11.29
N ALA A 190 1.37 7.07 -10.11
CA ALA A 190 1.90 5.72 -9.97
C ALA A 190 0.87 4.66 -10.41
N LYS A 191 -0.40 4.79 -9.98
CA LYS A 191 -1.47 3.85 -10.37
C LYS A 191 -1.70 3.85 -11.88
N LEU A 192 -1.80 5.04 -12.52
CA LEU A 192 -1.92 5.18 -13.96
C LEU A 192 -0.72 4.59 -14.68
N GLY A 193 0.50 4.91 -14.24
CA GLY A 193 1.73 4.36 -14.81
C GLY A 193 1.73 2.84 -14.80
N ASN A 194 1.36 2.21 -13.66
CA ASN A 194 1.26 0.77 -13.56
C ASN A 194 0.16 0.17 -14.46
N ILE A 195 -1.00 0.81 -14.56
CA ILE A 195 -2.09 0.36 -15.45
C ILE A 195 -1.61 0.39 -16.90
N TYR A 196 -0.97 1.46 -17.33
CA TYR A 196 -0.44 1.60 -18.68
C TYR A 196 0.70 0.61 -18.96
N VAL A 197 1.61 0.38 -18.01
CA VAL A 197 2.65 -0.64 -18.14
C VAL A 197 2.04 -2.04 -18.30
N ALA A 198 1.06 -2.40 -17.47
CA ALA A 198 0.36 -3.67 -17.55
C ALA A 198 -0.41 -3.84 -18.87
N GLY A 199 -0.94 -2.75 -19.42
CA GLY A 199 -1.62 -2.70 -20.72
C GLY A 199 -0.67 -2.58 -21.93
N HIS A 200 0.65 -2.67 -21.73
CA HIS A 200 1.68 -2.45 -22.77
C HIS A 200 1.64 -1.07 -23.45
N GLN A 201 1.02 -0.08 -22.81
CA GLN A 201 0.92 1.31 -23.24
C GLN A 201 2.08 2.13 -22.64
N TYR A 202 3.32 1.77 -23.02
CA TYR A 202 4.53 2.29 -22.37
C TYR A 202 4.72 3.79 -22.56
N GLU A 203 4.34 4.35 -23.71
CA GLU A 203 4.40 5.78 -23.97
C GLU A 203 3.45 6.57 -23.05
N ASP A 204 2.24 6.08 -22.81
CA ASP A 204 1.30 6.70 -21.88
C ASP A 204 1.83 6.63 -20.44
N ALA A 205 2.45 5.50 -20.06
CA ALA A 205 3.11 5.35 -18.76
C ALA A 205 4.26 6.36 -18.60
N ILE A 206 5.09 6.55 -19.63
CA ILE A 206 6.16 7.55 -19.64
C ILE A 206 5.56 8.94 -19.49
N ASN A 207 4.57 9.30 -20.31
CA ASN A 207 3.97 10.62 -20.31
C ASN A 207 3.39 11.01 -18.96
N ILE A 208 2.62 10.12 -18.32
CA ILE A 208 2.01 10.42 -17.03
C ILE A 208 3.04 10.54 -15.91
N THR A 209 4.05 9.68 -15.92
CA THR A 209 5.10 9.69 -14.90
C THR A 209 6.06 10.86 -15.09
N GLU A 210 6.44 11.23 -16.31
CA GLU A 210 7.25 12.44 -16.61
C GLU A 210 6.49 13.71 -16.22
N LYS A 211 5.18 13.76 -16.49
CA LYS A 211 4.35 14.90 -16.05
C LYS A 211 4.41 15.07 -14.54
N TYR A 212 4.30 13.99 -13.75
CA TYR A 212 4.45 14.08 -12.30
C TYR A 212 5.90 14.46 -11.91
N ARG A 213 6.90 13.87 -12.55
CA ARG A 213 8.33 14.15 -12.29
C ARG A 213 8.69 15.61 -12.51
N SER A 214 7.99 16.32 -13.39
CA SER A 214 8.18 17.77 -13.58
C SER A 214 7.75 18.59 -12.34
N ILE A 215 6.96 18.00 -11.43
CA ILE A 215 6.51 18.61 -10.19
C ILE A 215 7.39 18.14 -9.02
N ASP A 216 7.61 16.82 -8.92
CA ASP A 216 8.46 16.18 -7.92
C ASP A 216 9.28 15.05 -8.56
N SER A 217 10.56 15.29 -8.76
CA SER A 217 11.49 14.32 -9.35
C SER A 217 12.09 13.36 -8.32
N THR A 218 11.76 13.49 -7.04
CA THR A 218 12.36 12.70 -5.95
C THR A 218 11.52 11.50 -5.53
N ASN A 219 10.29 11.38 -6.02
CA ASN A 219 9.41 10.28 -5.64
C ASN A 219 9.90 8.94 -6.21
N VAL A 220 10.45 8.09 -5.35
CA VAL A 220 11.03 6.79 -5.71
C VAL A 220 10.04 5.87 -6.42
N LEU A 221 8.77 5.85 -5.98
CA LEU A 221 7.76 4.98 -6.59
C LEU A 221 7.48 5.37 -8.05
N VAL A 222 7.26 6.66 -8.31
CA VAL A 222 6.99 7.16 -9.67
C VAL A 222 8.24 7.02 -10.55
N ASN A 223 9.43 7.30 -9.99
CA ASN A 223 10.72 7.13 -10.69
C ASN A 223 10.95 5.70 -11.13
N ARG A 224 10.61 4.72 -10.29
CA ARG A 224 10.74 3.29 -10.60
C ARG A 224 9.82 2.88 -11.75
N ILE A 225 8.57 3.33 -11.74
CA ILE A 225 7.60 3.06 -12.80
C ILE A 225 8.04 3.73 -14.12
N ASN A 226 8.54 4.96 -14.03
CA ASN A 226 9.06 5.71 -15.19
C ASN A 226 10.25 4.98 -15.82
N ALA A 227 11.22 4.56 -15.01
CA ALA A 227 12.38 3.79 -15.48
C ALA A 227 11.97 2.46 -16.12
N GLN A 228 11.01 1.75 -15.49
CA GLN A 228 10.48 0.51 -16.06
C GLN A 228 9.77 0.73 -17.39
N ALA A 229 8.98 1.80 -17.50
CA ALA A 229 8.28 2.12 -18.74
C ALA A 229 9.27 2.41 -19.87
N TYR A 230 10.35 3.17 -19.62
CA TYR A 230 11.43 3.37 -20.60
C TYR A 230 12.11 2.06 -21.00
N CYS A 231 12.43 1.18 -20.03
CA CYS A 231 13.03 -0.12 -20.31
C CYS A 231 12.12 -0.99 -21.19
N LEU A 232 10.84 -1.08 -20.88
CA LEU A 232 9.88 -1.87 -21.64
C LEU A 232 9.56 -1.25 -23.02
N ASN A 233 9.63 0.07 -23.12
CA ASN A 233 9.56 0.80 -24.40
C ASN A 233 10.86 0.72 -25.22
N LYS A 234 11.86 0.00 -24.70
CA LYS A 234 13.19 -0.18 -25.32
C LYS A 234 14.03 1.12 -25.46
N ASP A 235 13.68 2.17 -24.76
CA ASP A 235 14.52 3.36 -24.61
C ASP A 235 15.52 3.13 -23.46
N TYR A 236 16.45 2.18 -23.69
CA TYR A 236 17.40 1.74 -22.68
C TYR A 236 18.33 2.84 -22.16
N PRO A 237 18.79 3.80 -22.99
CA PRO A 237 19.60 4.89 -22.47
C PRO A 237 18.89 5.73 -21.41
N LYS A 238 17.61 6.07 -21.63
CA LYS A 238 16.81 6.80 -20.64
C LYS A 238 16.47 5.94 -19.45
N ALA A 239 16.17 4.66 -19.67
CA ALA A 239 15.94 3.72 -18.57
C ALA A 239 17.15 3.69 -17.63
N ILE A 240 18.36 3.55 -18.16
CA ILE A 240 19.60 3.55 -17.39
C ILE A 240 19.75 4.86 -16.61
N GLU A 241 19.59 6.01 -17.25
CA GLU A 241 19.67 7.32 -16.56
C GLU A 241 18.74 7.36 -15.32
N ARG A 242 17.51 6.85 -15.45
CA ARG A 242 16.54 6.80 -14.34
C ARG A 242 16.91 5.78 -13.28
N TYR A 243 17.41 4.60 -13.68
CA TYR A 243 17.84 3.58 -12.75
C TYR A 243 19.10 3.99 -11.99
N GLU A 244 20.06 4.65 -12.63
CA GLU A 244 21.25 5.19 -11.96
C GLU A 244 20.85 6.20 -10.87
N GLN A 245 19.89 7.08 -11.14
CA GLN A 245 19.35 7.99 -10.15
C GLN A 245 18.77 7.21 -8.94
N LEU A 246 17.94 6.19 -9.19
CA LEU A 246 17.37 5.34 -8.12
C LEU A 246 18.45 4.62 -7.30
N LEU A 247 19.48 4.10 -7.97
CA LEU A 247 20.61 3.44 -7.30
C LEU A 247 21.44 4.41 -6.44
N GLN A 248 21.62 5.66 -6.89
CA GLN A 248 22.26 6.73 -6.10
C GLN A 248 21.42 7.07 -4.86
N GLU A 249 20.10 7.02 -4.95
CA GLU A 249 19.15 7.18 -3.84
C GLU A 249 19.04 5.94 -2.95
N LYS A 250 19.89 4.92 -3.19
CA LYS A 250 19.96 3.63 -2.47
C LYS A 250 18.75 2.72 -2.67
N ASP A 251 17.97 2.91 -3.71
CA ASP A 251 16.96 1.94 -4.12
C ASP A 251 17.63 0.75 -4.80
N SER A 252 17.86 -0.29 -4.01
CA SER A 252 18.41 -1.57 -4.47
C SER A 252 17.36 -2.68 -4.54
N SER A 253 16.09 -2.32 -4.70
CA SER A 253 15.00 -3.29 -4.82
C SER A 253 15.20 -4.23 -6.01
N PHE A 254 14.63 -5.44 -5.90
CA PHE A 254 14.62 -6.42 -6.98
C PHE A 254 14.26 -5.78 -8.33
N GLN A 255 13.17 -5.00 -8.37
CA GLN A 255 12.68 -4.40 -9.60
C GLN A 255 13.70 -3.43 -10.21
N THR A 256 14.33 -2.57 -9.40
CA THR A 256 15.35 -1.63 -9.85
C THR A 256 16.57 -2.37 -10.40
N CYS A 257 17.10 -3.34 -9.65
CA CYS A 257 18.26 -4.12 -10.09
C CYS A 257 17.97 -4.95 -11.35
N PHE A 258 16.82 -5.59 -11.43
CA PHE A 258 16.43 -6.44 -12.55
C PHE A 258 16.28 -5.67 -13.86
N TYR A 259 15.47 -4.61 -13.88
CA TYR A 259 15.25 -3.84 -15.12
C TYR A 259 16.44 -2.97 -15.51
N ALA A 260 17.22 -2.47 -14.55
CA ALA A 260 18.49 -1.82 -14.85
C ALA A 260 19.46 -2.81 -15.51
N GLY A 261 19.59 -4.02 -14.94
CA GLY A 261 20.42 -5.09 -15.50
C GLY A 261 20.01 -5.48 -16.93
N ILE A 262 18.70 -5.59 -17.20
CA ILE A 262 18.17 -5.83 -18.56
C ILE A 262 18.55 -4.66 -19.49
N SER A 263 18.44 -3.42 -19.02
CA SER A 263 18.74 -2.24 -19.85
C SER A 263 20.21 -2.17 -20.24
N TYR A 264 21.12 -2.45 -19.30
CA TYR A 264 22.54 -2.58 -19.59
C TYR A 264 22.86 -3.75 -20.52
N TYR A 265 22.22 -4.92 -20.28
CA TYR A 265 22.37 -6.07 -21.15
C TYR A 265 21.95 -5.76 -22.61
N ALA A 266 20.85 -5.02 -22.79
CA ALA A 266 20.34 -4.65 -24.10
C ALA A 266 21.27 -3.67 -24.86
N LEU A 267 22.08 -2.89 -24.15
CA LEU A 267 23.12 -2.02 -24.71
C LEU A 267 24.48 -2.69 -24.81
N GLU A 268 24.53 -4.01 -24.56
CA GLU A 268 25.76 -4.81 -24.60
C GLU A 268 26.81 -4.43 -23.56
N ASP A 269 26.40 -3.69 -22.51
CA ASP A 269 27.24 -3.38 -21.36
C ASP A 269 27.09 -4.49 -20.29
N PHE A 270 27.81 -5.58 -20.50
CA PHE A 270 27.57 -6.82 -19.76
C PHE A 270 28.10 -6.84 -18.34
N TYR A 271 29.08 -5.99 -17.99
CA TYR A 271 29.62 -5.95 -16.62
C TYR A 271 28.63 -5.32 -15.63
N PRO A 272 28.10 -4.11 -15.84
CA PRO A 272 27.04 -3.57 -15.00
C PRO A 272 25.76 -4.44 -15.01
N ALA A 273 25.44 -5.03 -16.19
CA ALA A 273 24.31 -5.96 -16.29
C ALA A 273 24.48 -7.14 -15.33
N HIS A 274 25.65 -7.77 -15.30
CA HIS A 274 25.98 -8.87 -14.41
C HIS A 274 25.79 -8.47 -12.95
N ASP A 275 26.44 -7.38 -12.51
CA ASP A 275 26.43 -6.95 -11.11
C ASP A 275 25.00 -6.65 -10.60
N LEU A 276 24.18 -6.03 -11.43
CA LEU A 276 22.80 -5.70 -11.07
C LEU A 276 21.89 -6.94 -11.07
N LEU A 277 22.04 -7.83 -12.06
CA LEU A 277 21.28 -9.07 -12.10
C LEU A 277 21.68 -10.04 -10.98
N GLU A 278 22.96 -10.08 -10.60
CA GLU A 278 23.40 -10.84 -9.44
C GLU A 278 22.78 -10.31 -8.15
N ARG A 279 22.64 -8.99 -8.01
CA ARG A 279 21.93 -8.39 -6.88
C ARG A 279 20.45 -8.75 -6.88
N ALA A 280 19.79 -8.72 -8.03
CA ALA A 280 18.39 -9.15 -8.15
C ALA A 280 18.23 -10.65 -7.81
N LEU A 281 19.19 -11.49 -8.18
CA LEU A 281 19.16 -12.93 -7.88
C LEU A 281 19.24 -13.22 -6.37
N LYS A 282 19.85 -12.35 -5.57
CA LYS A 282 19.90 -12.50 -4.10
C LYS A 282 18.52 -12.35 -3.46
N ASP A 283 17.64 -11.54 -4.06
CA ASP A 283 16.27 -11.33 -3.56
C ASP A 283 15.33 -12.47 -4.01
N ASP A 284 15.52 -13.01 -5.23
CA ASP A 284 14.74 -14.14 -5.77
C ASP A 284 15.67 -15.05 -6.58
N ASN A 285 16.24 -16.04 -5.91
CA ASN A 285 17.23 -16.98 -6.47
C ASN A 285 16.62 -18.02 -7.41
N THR A 286 15.30 -18.07 -7.54
CA THR A 286 14.57 -19.00 -8.42
C THR A 286 13.97 -18.29 -9.64
N ASN A 287 14.20 -17.00 -9.81
CA ASN A 287 13.64 -16.24 -10.91
C ASN A 287 14.28 -16.60 -12.25
N ILE A 288 13.55 -17.33 -13.06
CA ILE A 288 14.01 -17.83 -14.36
C ILE A 288 14.48 -16.69 -15.29
N ASN A 289 13.82 -15.54 -15.26
CA ASN A 289 14.22 -14.40 -16.10
C ASN A 289 15.55 -13.78 -15.64
N VAL A 290 15.76 -13.64 -14.33
CA VAL A 290 17.04 -13.17 -13.78
C VAL A 290 18.14 -14.13 -14.17
N LEU A 291 17.96 -15.43 -13.94
CA LEU A 291 18.93 -16.47 -14.29
C LEU A 291 19.25 -16.46 -15.81
N TYR A 292 18.24 -16.27 -16.65
CA TYR A 292 18.43 -16.17 -18.10
C TYR A 292 19.31 -14.98 -18.49
N TYR A 293 18.97 -13.78 -18.06
CA TYR A 293 19.74 -12.58 -18.45
C TYR A 293 21.14 -12.57 -17.82
N LEU A 294 21.25 -13.04 -16.57
CA LEU A 294 22.55 -13.17 -15.89
C LEU A 294 23.45 -14.18 -16.61
N GLY A 295 22.95 -15.37 -16.93
CA GLY A 295 23.68 -16.37 -17.68
C GLY A 295 24.11 -15.87 -19.06
N ARG A 296 23.22 -15.16 -19.74
CA ARG A 296 23.55 -14.52 -21.05
C ARG A 296 24.60 -13.44 -20.92
N ALA A 297 24.55 -12.59 -19.88
CA ALA A 297 25.57 -11.58 -19.61
C ALA A 297 26.92 -12.24 -19.31
N CYS A 298 26.94 -13.26 -18.46
CA CYS A 298 28.14 -14.05 -18.15
C CYS A 298 28.80 -14.64 -19.40
N SER A 299 28.03 -15.15 -20.35
CA SER A 299 28.55 -15.72 -21.59
C SER A 299 29.35 -14.72 -22.46
N LYS A 300 29.15 -13.42 -22.25
CA LYS A 300 29.82 -12.33 -22.96
C LYS A 300 30.97 -11.70 -22.17
N THR A 301 31.24 -12.19 -20.98
CA THR A 301 32.28 -11.70 -20.07
C THR A 301 33.30 -12.79 -19.73
N SER A 302 34.07 -12.60 -18.66
CA SER A 302 35.01 -13.63 -18.14
C SER A 302 34.31 -14.75 -17.36
N TRP A 303 33.03 -14.61 -16.97
CA TRP A 303 32.27 -15.57 -16.15
C TRP A 303 31.49 -16.58 -16.99
N LYS A 304 32.09 -17.11 -18.06
CA LYS A 304 31.39 -17.98 -19.03
C LYS A 304 30.89 -19.29 -18.43
N GLU A 305 31.63 -19.87 -17.49
CA GLU A 305 31.26 -21.11 -16.81
C GLU A 305 30.06 -20.88 -15.85
N ASP A 306 30.08 -19.76 -15.13
CA ASP A 306 28.95 -19.36 -14.29
C ASP A 306 27.67 -19.13 -15.13
N GLY A 307 27.84 -18.60 -16.34
CA GLY A 307 26.74 -18.44 -17.30
C GLY A 307 26.06 -19.75 -17.68
N VAL A 308 26.84 -20.85 -17.85
CA VAL A 308 26.31 -22.18 -18.05
C VAL A 308 25.50 -22.63 -16.84
N THR A 309 26.08 -22.50 -15.64
CA THR A 309 25.45 -22.89 -14.38
C THR A 309 24.11 -22.17 -14.15
N TYR A 310 24.05 -20.86 -14.40
CA TYR A 310 22.81 -20.10 -14.26
C TYR A 310 21.73 -20.56 -15.24
N LEU A 311 22.08 -20.84 -16.49
CA LEU A 311 21.11 -21.31 -17.49
C LEU A 311 20.68 -22.76 -17.29
N GLU A 312 21.57 -23.65 -16.85
CA GLU A 312 21.19 -25.00 -16.42
C GLU A 312 20.19 -24.96 -15.27
N THR A 313 20.43 -24.08 -14.30
CA THR A 313 19.51 -23.85 -13.18
C THR A 313 18.16 -23.34 -13.70
N ALA A 314 18.16 -22.34 -14.60
CA ALA A 314 16.93 -21.83 -15.19
C ALA A 314 16.12 -22.92 -15.93
N VAL A 315 16.80 -23.78 -16.70
CA VAL A 315 16.18 -24.93 -17.39
C VAL A 315 15.60 -25.92 -16.40
N SER A 316 16.30 -26.19 -15.29
CA SER A 316 15.82 -27.14 -14.27
C SER A 316 14.59 -26.64 -13.50
N LEU A 317 14.42 -25.32 -13.38
CA LEU A 317 13.29 -24.69 -12.70
C LEU A 317 12.06 -24.52 -13.62
N ALA A 318 12.28 -24.41 -14.93
CA ALA A 318 11.20 -24.23 -15.91
C ALA A 318 10.44 -25.53 -16.16
N MET A 319 9.13 -25.42 -16.36
CA MET A 319 8.34 -26.60 -16.80
C MET A 319 8.51 -26.81 -18.29
N PRO A 320 8.52 -28.10 -18.77
CA PRO A 320 8.68 -28.40 -20.20
C PRO A 320 7.66 -27.71 -21.14
N SER A 321 6.48 -27.37 -20.61
CA SER A 321 5.42 -26.69 -21.36
C SER A 321 5.56 -25.15 -21.35
N ASP A 322 6.54 -24.60 -20.64
CA ASP A 322 6.70 -23.15 -20.52
C ASP A 322 7.18 -22.54 -21.85
N SER A 323 6.56 -21.43 -22.23
CA SER A 323 6.94 -20.68 -23.44
C SER A 323 8.38 -20.15 -23.41
N VAL A 324 9.00 -20.12 -22.23
CA VAL A 324 10.39 -19.70 -22.05
C VAL A 324 11.42 -20.77 -22.40
N MET A 325 11.03 -22.06 -22.49
CA MET A 325 11.96 -23.17 -22.68
C MET A 325 12.81 -23.03 -23.94
N SER A 326 12.20 -22.67 -25.07
CA SER A 326 12.90 -22.41 -26.31
C SER A 326 14.03 -21.40 -26.16
N ARG A 327 13.72 -20.29 -25.49
CA ARG A 327 14.69 -19.21 -25.22
C ARG A 327 15.81 -19.68 -24.30
N LEU A 328 15.48 -20.50 -23.28
CA LEU A 328 16.46 -21.07 -22.36
C LEU A 328 17.41 -22.01 -23.06
N TYR A 329 16.92 -22.94 -23.90
CA TYR A 329 17.76 -23.89 -24.65
C TYR A 329 18.70 -23.18 -25.63
N VAL A 330 18.22 -22.16 -26.37
CA VAL A 330 19.05 -21.35 -27.23
C VAL A 330 20.14 -20.63 -26.43
N GLY A 331 19.73 -20.01 -25.30
CA GLY A 331 20.66 -19.33 -24.41
C GLY A 331 21.75 -20.24 -23.86
N LEU A 332 21.35 -21.43 -23.38
CA LEU A 332 22.27 -22.44 -22.82
C LEU A 332 23.23 -22.99 -23.89
N ALA A 333 22.71 -23.27 -25.11
CA ALA A 333 23.54 -23.69 -26.20
C ALA A 333 24.62 -22.65 -26.58
N ASP A 334 24.24 -21.40 -26.61
CA ASP A 334 25.19 -20.28 -26.83
C ASP A 334 26.24 -20.22 -25.71
N CYS A 335 25.85 -20.40 -24.44
CA CYS A 335 26.79 -20.37 -23.32
C CYS A 335 27.78 -21.55 -23.39
N TYR A 336 27.33 -22.75 -23.71
CA TYR A 336 28.23 -23.89 -23.91
C TYR A 336 29.27 -23.63 -25.01
N LYS A 337 28.84 -23.08 -26.16
CA LYS A 337 29.76 -22.70 -27.25
C LYS A 337 30.78 -21.65 -26.80
N MET A 338 30.36 -20.65 -26.07
CA MET A 338 31.23 -19.56 -25.60
C MET A 338 32.19 -20.01 -24.51
N ALA A 339 31.84 -20.98 -23.68
CA ALA A 339 32.69 -21.59 -22.67
C ALA A 339 33.67 -22.64 -23.24
N PHE A 340 33.60 -22.89 -24.56
CA PHE A 340 34.36 -23.99 -25.25
C PHE A 340 34.15 -25.38 -24.66
N GLN A 341 33.04 -25.56 -23.97
CA GLN A 341 32.62 -26.81 -23.34
C GLN A 341 31.41 -27.36 -24.09
N TYR A 342 31.42 -28.66 -24.38
CA TYR A 342 30.21 -29.38 -24.75
C TYR A 342 29.55 -28.96 -26.08
N THR A 343 30.32 -28.84 -27.16
CA THR A 343 29.75 -28.51 -28.49
C THR A 343 28.65 -29.51 -28.92
N ASP A 344 28.79 -30.79 -28.57
CA ASP A 344 27.80 -31.81 -28.88
C ASP A 344 26.52 -31.64 -28.04
N GLN A 345 26.63 -31.24 -26.77
CA GLN A 345 25.48 -30.94 -25.94
C GLN A 345 24.74 -29.69 -26.42
N ALA A 346 25.46 -28.65 -26.85
CA ALA A 346 24.87 -27.45 -27.46
C ALA A 346 24.09 -27.83 -28.74
N ASN A 347 24.63 -28.68 -29.58
CA ASN A 347 23.94 -29.15 -30.79
C ASN A 347 22.72 -29.99 -30.46
N THR A 348 22.78 -30.88 -29.44
CA THR A 348 21.65 -31.66 -28.97
C THR A 348 20.51 -30.76 -28.47
N LEU A 349 20.80 -29.70 -27.69
CA LEU A 349 19.80 -28.76 -27.22
C LEU A 349 19.14 -28.00 -28.38
N LEU A 350 19.92 -27.59 -29.39
CA LEU A 350 19.39 -26.87 -30.56
C LEU A 350 18.49 -27.77 -31.43
N THR A 351 18.67 -29.10 -31.39
CA THR A 351 17.78 -30.03 -32.11
C THR A 351 16.48 -30.34 -31.38
N GLN A 352 16.42 -30.03 -30.07
CA GLN A 352 15.19 -30.16 -29.25
C GLN A 352 14.30 -28.89 -29.33
N TYR A 353 14.85 -27.81 -29.85
CA TYR A 353 14.13 -26.56 -30.10
C TYR A 353 13.35 -26.64 -31.41
#